data_69a6dc65682a3d354cad34e4092bae58
#
_entry.id   69a6dc65682a3d354cad34e4092bae58
#
_cell.length_a   1.000
_cell.length_b   1.000
_cell.length_c   1.000
_cell.angle_alpha   90.00
_cell.angle_beta   90.00
_cell.angle_gamma   90.00
#
_symmetry.space_group_name_H-M   'P 1'
#
loop_
_entity.id
_entity.type
_entity.pdbx_description
1 polymer ?
#
loop_
_entity_poly.entity_id
_entity_poly.type
_entity_poly.pdbx_seq_one_letter_code
_entity_poly.pdbx_strand_id
1 'polypeptide(L)'
;MDPDECWRIKYQQRDFIGSMSEAFKTVSDYLKDNKQIIYITVMNAISVDCDCDAHQGDPVMDDLGIIASLDPVANDQAFIDMLWNSTDPGHALMMENALKCIKFIDSKEV
;
A
#
# COMPACT_ATOMS: atom_id res chain seq x y z
N MET A 1 6.24 -2.80 13.43
CA MET A 1 6.97 -3.96 12.81
C MET A 1 8.45 -3.85 13.18
N ASP A 2 9.02 -4.91 13.73
CA ASP A 2 10.44 -4.97 14.07
C ASP A 2 11.27 -4.92 12.76
N PRO A 3 12.31 -4.07 12.65
CA PRO A 3 13.20 -4.04 11.50
C PRO A 3 13.79 -5.42 11.14
N ASP A 4 13.97 -6.27 12.13
CA ASP A 4 14.46 -7.65 11.93
C ASP A 4 13.39 -8.57 11.33
N GLU A 5 12.10 -8.29 11.51
CA GLU A 5 11.00 -9.04 10.90
C GLU A 5 10.83 -8.72 9.42
N CYS A 6 10.96 -7.45 9.02
CA CYS A 6 11.01 -7.08 7.60
C CYS A 6 12.11 -7.83 6.86
N TRP A 7 13.22 -8.12 7.53
CA TRP A 7 14.34 -8.85 6.97
C TRP A 7 14.04 -10.34 6.72
N ARG A 8 13.42 -10.98 7.69
CA ARG A 8 13.09 -12.42 7.61
C ARG A 8 12.04 -12.73 6.55
N ILE A 9 11.14 -11.78 6.27
CA ILE A 9 10.02 -11.95 5.35
C ILE A 9 10.37 -11.50 3.92
N LYS A 10 11.54 -10.93 3.68
CA LYS A 10 11.91 -10.28 2.41
C LYS A 10 11.58 -11.09 1.15
N TYR A 11 11.96 -12.35 1.09
CA TYR A 11 11.69 -13.19 -0.08
C TYR A 11 10.23 -13.64 -0.12
N GLN A 12 9.66 -14.00 1.01
CA GLN A 12 8.25 -14.37 1.13
C GLN A 12 7.34 -13.19 0.82
N GLN A 13 7.70 -11.99 1.25
CA GLN A 13 6.96 -10.76 0.99
C GLN A 13 6.92 -10.43 -0.51
N ARG A 14 8.03 -10.57 -1.22
CA ARG A 14 8.09 -10.36 -2.66
C ARG A 14 7.20 -11.35 -3.41
N ASP A 15 7.29 -12.62 -3.08
CA ASP A 15 6.48 -13.67 -3.71
C ASP A 15 5.00 -13.48 -3.39
N PHE A 16 4.68 -13.08 -2.16
CA PHE A 16 3.32 -12.76 -1.72
C PHE A 16 2.75 -11.58 -2.49
N ILE A 17 3.47 -10.46 -2.57
CA ILE A 17 3.04 -9.27 -3.31
C ILE A 17 2.91 -9.59 -4.81
N GLY A 18 3.84 -10.35 -5.37
CA GLY A 18 3.80 -10.79 -6.76
C GLY A 18 2.54 -11.61 -7.04
N SER A 19 2.28 -12.63 -6.24
CA SER A 19 1.09 -13.49 -6.37
C SER A 19 -0.22 -12.71 -6.21
N MET A 20 -0.26 -11.78 -5.26
CA MET A 20 -1.41 -10.91 -5.05
C MET A 20 -1.64 -9.99 -6.26
N SER A 21 -0.58 -9.43 -6.82
CA SER A 21 -0.65 -8.58 -8.01
C SER A 21 -1.10 -9.35 -9.26
N GLU A 22 -0.64 -10.58 -9.44
CA GLU A 22 -1.08 -11.46 -10.54
C GLU A 22 -2.56 -11.82 -10.41
N ALA A 23 -3.02 -12.18 -9.22
CA ALA A 23 -4.43 -12.48 -8.96
C ALA A 23 -5.31 -11.25 -9.23
N PHE A 24 -4.90 -10.08 -8.74
CA PHE A 24 -5.57 -8.82 -9.00
C PHE A 24 -5.63 -8.49 -10.51
N LYS A 25 -4.50 -8.63 -11.21
CA LYS A 25 -4.43 -8.39 -12.65
C LYS A 25 -5.38 -9.28 -13.44
N THR A 26 -5.48 -10.55 -13.09
CA THR A 26 -6.37 -11.51 -13.76
C THR A 26 -7.83 -11.05 -13.68
N VAL A 27 -8.30 -10.65 -12.50
CA VAL A 27 -9.67 -10.15 -12.30
C VAL A 27 -9.87 -8.81 -13.01
N SER A 28 -8.90 -7.92 -12.89
CA SER A 28 -8.93 -6.61 -13.51
C SER A 28 -9.03 -6.71 -15.04
N ASP A 29 -8.20 -7.52 -15.67
CA ASP A 29 -8.21 -7.71 -17.13
C ASP A 29 -9.55 -8.29 -17.60
N TYR A 30 -10.07 -9.29 -16.92
CA TYR A 30 -11.36 -9.90 -17.26
C TYR A 30 -12.52 -8.87 -17.19
N LEU A 31 -12.57 -8.05 -16.16
CA LEU A 31 -13.63 -7.07 -15.97
C LEU A 31 -13.44 -5.82 -16.85
N LYS A 32 -12.19 -5.43 -17.13
CA LYS A 32 -11.86 -4.27 -17.97
C LYS A 32 -12.39 -4.43 -19.39
N ASP A 33 -12.29 -5.62 -19.96
CA ASP A 33 -12.81 -5.92 -21.31
C ASP A 33 -14.33 -5.71 -21.39
N ASN A 34 -15.02 -5.87 -20.28
CA ASN A 34 -16.46 -5.64 -20.14
C ASN A 34 -16.83 -4.25 -19.59
N LYS A 35 -15.84 -3.37 -19.29
CA LYS A 35 -16.01 -2.05 -18.66
C LYS A 35 -16.85 -2.08 -17.37
N GLN A 36 -16.63 -3.11 -16.55
CA GLN A 36 -17.46 -3.37 -15.36
C GLN A 36 -16.71 -3.20 -14.04
N ILE A 37 -15.61 -2.44 -14.05
CA ILE A 37 -14.81 -2.27 -12.84
C ILE A 37 -14.52 -0.79 -12.59
N ILE A 38 -14.65 -0.40 -11.34
CA ILE A 38 -14.17 0.87 -10.79
C ILE A 38 -13.37 0.57 -9.52
N TYR A 39 -12.30 1.30 -9.29
CA TYR A 39 -11.44 1.19 -8.12
C TYR A 39 -11.71 2.38 -7.21
N ILE A 40 -11.98 2.09 -5.94
CA ILE A 40 -12.25 3.10 -4.92
C ILE A 40 -11.33 2.82 -3.73
N THR A 41 -10.54 3.80 -3.35
CA THR A 41 -9.70 3.77 -2.16
C THR A 41 -10.23 4.77 -1.14
N VAL A 42 -10.59 4.27 0.04
CA VAL A 42 -11.02 5.09 1.18
C VAL A 42 -9.83 5.22 2.13
N MET A 43 -9.29 6.43 2.23
CA MET A 43 -8.09 6.72 3.01
C MET A 43 -8.49 7.28 4.38
N ASN A 44 -8.98 6.39 5.24
CA ASN A 44 -9.37 6.71 6.61
C ASN A 44 -8.67 5.78 7.61
N ALA A 45 -8.60 6.22 8.85
CA ALA A 45 -8.01 5.46 9.96
C ALA A 45 -6.60 4.92 9.60
N ILE A 46 -5.76 5.76 9.00
CA ILE A 46 -4.46 5.38 8.47
C ILE A 46 -3.53 4.99 9.62
N SER A 47 -3.14 3.73 9.65
CA SER A 47 -2.25 3.12 10.64
C SER A 47 -0.93 2.68 10.01
N VAL A 48 0.06 2.39 10.85
CA VAL A 48 1.40 1.96 10.39
C VAL A 48 1.38 0.58 9.78
N ASP A 49 0.60 -0.33 10.37
CA ASP A 49 0.47 -1.70 9.92
C ASP A 49 -0.76 -1.88 9.02
N CYS A 50 -0.76 -2.97 8.24
CA CYS A 50 -1.83 -3.27 7.30
C CYS A 50 -3.16 -3.49 8.04
N ASP A 51 -4.25 -2.96 7.48
CA ASP A 51 -5.62 -3.19 7.95
C ASP A 51 -6.04 -4.67 7.95
N CYS A 52 -5.30 -5.51 7.22
CA CYS A 52 -5.48 -6.96 7.24
C CYS A 52 -4.90 -7.65 8.50
N ASP A 53 -4.12 -6.93 9.31
CA ASP A 53 -3.61 -7.43 10.58
C ASP A 53 -4.70 -7.33 11.66
N ALA A 54 -4.78 -8.33 12.53
CA ALA A 54 -5.70 -8.31 13.67
C ALA A 54 -5.34 -7.22 14.71
N HIS A 55 -4.15 -6.64 14.61
CA HIS A 55 -3.59 -5.68 15.55
C HIS A 55 -2.87 -4.54 14.82
N GLN A 56 -3.53 -3.93 13.82
CA GLN A 56 -2.96 -2.86 13.00
C GLN A 56 -2.57 -1.59 13.78
N GLY A 57 -2.90 -1.51 15.05
CA GLY A 57 -2.64 -0.34 15.88
C GLY A 57 -3.66 0.79 15.67
N ASP A 58 -3.48 1.87 16.44
CA ASP A 58 -4.32 3.06 16.32
C ASP A 58 -3.95 3.88 15.07
N PRO A 59 -4.90 4.62 14.51
CA PRO A 59 -4.60 5.58 13.45
C PRO A 59 -3.53 6.59 13.89
N VAL A 60 -2.58 6.86 13.00
CA VAL A 60 -1.44 7.75 13.28
C VAL A 60 -1.55 9.10 12.58
N MET A 61 -2.50 9.25 11.67
CA MET A 61 -2.73 10.51 10.96
C MET A 61 -4.21 10.68 10.60
N ASP A 62 -4.58 11.90 10.24
CA ASP A 62 -5.94 12.25 9.82
C ASP A 62 -6.31 11.57 8.48
N ASP A 63 -7.60 11.44 8.25
CA ASP A 63 -8.16 10.93 7.02
C ASP A 63 -7.75 11.79 5.82
N LEU A 64 -7.33 11.17 4.73
CA LEU A 64 -6.93 11.87 3.52
C LEU A 64 -8.08 12.04 2.52
N GLY A 65 -9.10 11.20 2.59
CA GLY A 65 -10.27 11.27 1.73
C GLY A 65 -10.57 9.99 0.95
N ILE A 66 -11.16 10.16 -0.23
CA ILE A 66 -11.57 9.05 -1.09
C ILE A 66 -11.09 9.32 -2.51
N ILE A 67 -10.51 8.31 -3.14
CA ILE A 67 -10.09 8.33 -4.54
C ILE A 67 -10.93 7.31 -5.31
N ALA A 68 -11.33 7.65 -6.54
CA ALA A 68 -11.96 6.72 -7.45
C ALA A 68 -11.34 6.83 -8.84
N SER A 69 -11.09 5.70 -9.49
CA SER A 69 -10.50 5.62 -10.82
C SER A 69 -10.95 4.38 -11.57
N LEU A 70 -10.88 4.42 -12.89
CA LEU A 70 -11.01 3.25 -13.76
C LEU A 70 -9.65 2.56 -14.00
N ASP A 71 -8.57 3.19 -13.55
CA ASP A 71 -7.21 2.66 -13.62
C ASP A 71 -6.71 2.41 -12.20
N PRO A 72 -6.42 1.15 -11.82
CA PRO A 72 -5.99 0.80 -10.47
C PRO A 72 -4.60 1.35 -10.14
N VAL A 73 -3.70 1.39 -11.12
CA VAL A 73 -2.34 1.92 -10.91
C VAL A 73 -2.38 3.41 -10.66
N ALA A 74 -3.21 4.15 -11.40
CA ALA A 74 -3.42 5.58 -11.15
C ALA A 74 -4.08 5.83 -9.80
N ASN A 75 -4.98 4.94 -9.37
CA ASN A 75 -5.62 5.02 -8.05
C ASN A 75 -4.60 4.87 -6.91
N ASP A 76 -3.74 3.85 -7.00
CA ASP A 76 -2.70 3.60 -5.99
C ASP A 76 -1.64 4.70 -6.00
N GLN A 77 -1.24 5.17 -7.18
CA GLN A 77 -0.29 6.28 -7.28
C GLN A 77 -0.84 7.57 -6.64
N ALA A 78 -2.10 7.87 -6.86
CA ALA A 78 -2.74 9.04 -6.25
C ALA A 78 -2.77 8.93 -4.72
N PHE A 79 -3.03 7.73 -4.17
CA PHE A 79 -2.93 7.48 -2.73
C PHE A 79 -1.52 7.76 -2.20
N ILE A 80 -0.51 7.21 -2.86
CA ILE A 80 0.90 7.41 -2.48
C ILE A 80 1.26 8.89 -2.54
N ASP A 81 0.86 9.59 -3.60
CA ASP A 81 1.15 11.02 -3.75
C ASP A 81 0.46 11.86 -2.67
N MET A 82 -0.78 11.56 -2.31
CA MET A 82 -1.49 12.25 -1.23
C MET A 82 -0.85 11.98 0.12
N LEU A 83 -0.46 10.73 0.40
CA LEU A 83 0.25 10.37 1.62
C LEU A 83 1.60 11.09 1.70
N TRP A 84 2.35 11.09 0.60
CA TRP A 84 3.71 11.67 0.54
C TRP A 84 3.71 13.20 0.70
N ASN A 85 2.69 13.87 0.20
CA ASN A 85 2.55 15.31 0.29
C ASN A 85 1.74 15.79 1.52
N SER A 86 1.33 14.86 2.39
CA SER A 86 0.61 15.21 3.60
C SER A 86 1.46 16.07 4.54
N THR A 87 0.84 17.07 5.14
CA THR A 87 1.43 17.92 6.19
C THR A 87 1.08 17.43 7.59
N ASP A 88 0.35 16.33 7.70
CA ASP A 88 -0.01 15.74 8.98
C ASP A 88 1.25 15.26 9.73
N PRO A 89 1.39 15.52 11.04
CA PRO A 89 2.53 15.06 11.82
C PRO A 89 2.73 13.53 11.80
N GLY A 90 1.64 12.76 11.69
CA GLY A 90 1.68 11.30 11.60
C GLY A 90 2.33 10.77 10.33
N HIS A 91 2.35 11.58 9.27
CA HIS A 91 3.03 11.27 8.02
C HIS A 91 4.49 10.86 8.23
N ALA A 92 5.23 11.53 9.10
CA ALA A 92 6.63 11.23 9.37
C ALA A 92 6.82 9.78 9.89
N LEU A 93 5.92 9.31 10.75
CA LEU A 93 5.95 7.94 11.27
C LEU A 93 5.65 6.91 10.18
N MET A 94 4.66 7.19 9.33
CA MET A 94 4.34 6.35 8.17
C MET A 94 5.54 6.22 7.23
N MET A 95 6.18 7.34 6.91
CA MET A 95 7.32 7.36 6.01
C MET A 95 8.55 6.67 6.60
N GLU A 96 8.82 6.83 7.88
CA GLU A 96 9.93 6.16 8.55
C GLU A 96 9.78 4.63 8.46
N ASN A 97 8.59 4.09 8.70
CA ASN A 97 8.34 2.66 8.62
C ASN A 97 8.37 2.15 7.18
N ALA A 98 7.73 2.85 6.24
CA ALA A 98 7.77 2.51 4.83
C ALA A 98 9.20 2.46 4.30
N LEU A 99 10.02 3.46 4.62
CA LEU A 99 11.42 3.52 4.18
C LEU A 99 12.30 2.45 4.82
N LYS A 100 12.03 2.04 6.04
CA LYS A 100 12.73 0.90 6.66
C LYS A 100 12.50 -0.38 5.87
N CYS A 101 11.26 -0.63 5.46
CA CYS A 101 10.91 -1.81 4.65
C CYS A 101 11.43 -1.72 3.22
N ILE A 102 11.33 -0.56 2.56
CA ILE A 102 11.78 -0.33 1.18
C ILE A 102 13.30 -0.40 1.05
N LYS A 103 14.07 0.14 1.99
CA LYS A 103 15.54 0.08 1.95
C LYS A 103 16.09 -1.35 1.88
N PHE A 104 15.35 -2.32 2.38
CA PHE A 104 15.71 -3.72 2.25
C PHE A 104 15.33 -4.33 0.90
N ILE A 105 14.37 -3.75 0.20
CA ILE A 105 13.95 -4.23 -1.12
C ILE A 105 14.86 -3.68 -2.21
N ASP A 106 15.32 -2.42 -2.07
CA ASP A 106 15.96 -1.65 -3.14
C ASP A 106 17.49 -1.85 -3.25
N SER A 107 18.11 -2.49 -2.27
CA SER A 107 19.58 -2.49 -2.22
C SER A 107 20.28 -3.51 -3.10
N LYS A 108 19.59 -4.42 -3.81
CA LYS A 108 20.25 -5.49 -4.59
C LYS A 108 19.56 -6.02 -5.83
N GLU A 109 18.36 -5.57 -6.22
CA GLU A 109 17.69 -6.14 -7.40
C GLU A 109 16.83 -5.10 -8.15
N VAL A 110 17.48 -4.20 -8.82
CA VAL A 110 16.96 -3.59 -10.04
C VAL A 110 17.93 -3.88 -11.15
#